data_c23f12b5482b9688cf450027aa492227
#
_entry.id   c23f12b5482b9688cf450027aa492227
#
_cell.length_a   1.000
_cell.length_b   1.000
_cell.length_c   1.000
_cell.angle_alpha   90.00
_cell.angle_beta   90.00
_cell.angle_gamma   90.00
#
_symmetry.space_group_name_H-M   'P 1'
#
loop_
_entity.id
_entity.type
_entity.pdbx_description
1 polymer ?
#
loop_
_entity_poly.entity_id
_entity_poly.type
_entity_poly.pdbx_seq_one_letter_code
_entity_poly.pdbx_strand_id
1 'polypeptide(L)'
;PLPFSLRDASGSVLVSRGASIVDRQQLGYLLARDLFIHEGEQGLVQRQLNGQVDQMLRADTTLGAIASIRPDYDLRARDTAKRERPLEWPDLEGRARVLLGDTQATRWEERLDELADMLLARLDKQADFTLLRYIHMAGTHLEDYSTHHAFLVMMLCALAGPRLPGWTPEWRRPLTRAAMTMNVGMVTLQNELVRQAQPLSAQQRAQIEGHAQRSVELLRDKAGVEDAMWLQAVLHHHDAPAGPLATLEPGVRLARLIQRADRYAA
;
A
#
# COMPACT_ATOMS: atom_id res chain seq x y z
N PRO A 1 13.71 13.86 -2.26
CA PRO A 1 13.10 13.64 -0.94
C PRO A 1 12.39 14.89 -0.44
N LEU A 2 11.21 14.71 0.21
CA LEU A 2 10.44 15.83 0.73
C LEU A 2 11.05 16.37 2.03
N PRO A 3 11.13 17.69 2.22
CA PRO A 3 11.66 18.29 3.44
C PRO A 3 10.69 18.27 4.62
N PHE A 4 9.43 17.88 4.37
CA PHE A 4 8.33 17.81 5.32
C PHE A 4 7.48 16.57 5.07
N SER A 5 6.62 16.22 6.01
CA SER A 5 5.63 15.16 5.85
C SER A 5 4.36 15.73 5.21
N LEU A 6 3.84 15.06 4.15
CA LEU A 6 2.53 15.37 3.57
C LEU A 6 1.45 14.60 4.33
N ARG A 7 0.36 15.31 4.66
CA ARG A 7 -0.80 14.77 5.38
C ARG A 7 -2.08 15.05 4.60
N ASP A 8 -3.09 14.23 4.85
CA ASP A 8 -4.46 14.51 4.40
C ASP A 8 -5.23 15.38 5.37
N ALA A 9 -6.49 15.67 5.04
CA ALA A 9 -7.39 16.50 5.87
C ALA A 9 -7.67 15.90 7.27
N SER A 10 -7.48 14.60 7.46
CA SER A 10 -7.60 13.91 8.75
C SER A 10 -6.33 14.04 9.61
N GLY A 11 -5.25 14.59 9.06
CA GLY A 11 -3.93 14.66 9.69
C GLY A 11 -3.08 13.40 9.51
N SER A 12 -3.58 12.39 8.78
CA SER A 12 -2.82 11.16 8.49
C SER A 12 -1.66 11.44 7.56
N VAL A 13 -0.48 10.86 7.84
CA VAL A 13 0.71 11.04 7.02
C VAL A 13 0.59 10.21 5.73
N LEU A 14 0.58 10.88 4.60
CA LEU A 14 0.57 10.27 3.26
C LEU A 14 1.98 10.00 2.73
N VAL A 15 2.91 10.90 3.01
CA VAL A 15 4.32 10.76 2.67
C VAL A 15 5.15 11.35 3.81
N SER A 16 6.10 10.60 4.33
CA SER A 16 6.94 11.05 5.45
C SER A 16 8.04 12.01 4.98
N ARG A 17 8.48 12.88 5.87
CA ARG A 17 9.65 13.73 5.67
C ARG A 17 10.87 12.88 5.29
N GLY A 18 11.58 13.28 4.23
CA GLY A 18 12.75 12.59 3.69
C GLY A 18 12.42 11.48 2.70
N ALA A 19 11.15 11.09 2.53
CA ALA A 19 10.74 10.19 1.46
C ALA A 19 10.67 10.91 0.12
N SER A 20 10.85 10.16 -0.98
CA SER A 20 10.73 10.67 -2.34
C SER A 20 9.44 10.20 -2.97
N ILE A 21 8.79 11.06 -3.74
CA ILE A 21 7.72 10.65 -4.66
C ILE A 21 8.38 9.89 -5.78
N VAL A 22 8.09 8.61 -5.92
CA VAL A 22 8.85 7.70 -6.79
C VAL A 22 8.40 7.71 -8.24
N ASP A 23 7.15 8.10 -8.52
CA ASP A 23 6.63 8.15 -9.87
C ASP A 23 5.50 9.17 -10.07
N ARG A 24 5.09 9.36 -11.36
CA ARG A 24 3.99 10.26 -11.74
C ARG A 24 2.64 9.86 -11.19
N GLN A 25 2.42 8.59 -10.95
CA GLN A 25 1.17 8.04 -10.48
C GLN A 25 0.96 8.36 -9.00
N GLN A 26 2.01 8.15 -8.18
CA GLN A 26 2.02 8.59 -6.79
C GLN A 26 1.83 10.11 -6.70
N LEU A 27 2.47 10.88 -7.60
CA LEU A 27 2.27 12.31 -7.66
C LEU A 27 0.81 12.67 -8.01
N GLY A 28 0.22 12.01 -9.02
CA GLY A 28 -1.18 12.21 -9.40
C GLY A 28 -2.15 11.92 -8.27
N TYR A 29 -1.90 10.81 -7.53
CA TYR A 29 -2.69 10.46 -6.36
C TYR A 29 -2.64 11.53 -5.26
N LEU A 30 -1.45 12.10 -5.01
CA LEU A 30 -1.27 13.15 -4.02
C LEU A 30 -1.94 14.46 -4.47
N LEU A 31 -1.77 14.85 -5.75
CA LEU A 31 -2.36 16.08 -6.29
C LEU A 31 -3.89 16.04 -6.41
N ALA A 32 -4.50 14.87 -6.41
CA ALA A 32 -5.96 14.73 -6.42
C ALA A 32 -6.60 14.93 -5.02
N ARG A 33 -5.82 15.23 -3.98
CA ARG A 33 -6.25 15.39 -2.59
C ARG A 33 -5.80 16.73 -2.02
N ASP A 34 -6.52 17.22 -1.02
CA ASP A 34 -6.07 18.34 -0.22
C ASP A 34 -4.89 17.89 0.65
N LEU A 35 -3.74 18.51 0.43
CA LEU A 35 -2.49 18.17 1.10
C LEU A 35 -2.17 19.20 2.19
N PHE A 36 -1.79 18.71 3.34
CA PHE A 36 -1.45 19.53 4.51
C PHE A 36 -0.02 19.23 4.99
N ILE A 37 0.62 20.24 5.56
CA ILE A 37 1.90 20.15 6.25
C ILE A 37 1.65 20.47 7.72
N HIS A 38 2.26 19.72 8.64
CA HIS A 38 2.12 20.01 10.07
C HIS A 38 2.71 21.39 10.40
N GLU A 39 1.99 22.16 11.24
CA GLU A 39 2.39 23.52 11.61
C GLU A 39 3.82 23.61 12.14
N GLY A 40 4.27 22.65 12.93
CA GLY A 40 5.65 22.56 13.41
C GLY A 40 6.71 22.35 12.33
N GLU A 41 6.34 21.81 11.17
CA GLU A 41 7.25 21.63 10.01
C GLU A 41 7.21 22.84 9.08
N GLN A 42 6.13 23.63 9.08
CA GLN A 42 5.99 24.86 8.29
C GLN A 42 7.07 25.89 8.66
N GLY A 43 7.38 26.03 9.95
CA GLY A 43 8.43 26.93 10.41
C GLY A 43 9.85 26.54 9.96
N LEU A 44 10.12 25.27 9.67
CA LEU A 44 11.41 24.82 9.11
C LEU A 44 11.51 25.21 7.63
N VAL A 45 10.45 24.98 6.87
CA VAL A 45 10.36 25.36 5.44
C VAL A 45 10.51 26.87 5.29
N GLN A 46 9.80 27.64 6.11
CA GLN A 46 9.86 29.12 6.09
C GLN A 46 11.28 29.64 6.41
N ARG A 47 11.94 29.09 7.43
CA ARG A 47 13.32 29.48 7.79
C ARG A 47 14.32 29.17 6.68
N GLN A 48 14.21 28.02 6.02
CA GLN A 48 15.08 27.65 4.91
C GLN A 48 14.87 28.59 3.70
N LEU A 49 13.61 28.85 3.35
CA LEU A 49 13.27 29.78 2.28
C LEU A 49 13.81 31.19 2.57
N ASN A 50 13.56 31.70 3.77
CA ASN A 50 14.05 33.02 4.20
C ASN A 50 15.58 33.09 4.16
N GLY A 51 16.28 32.03 4.59
CA GLY A 51 17.74 31.95 4.54
C GLY A 51 18.29 32.00 3.11
N GLN A 52 17.65 31.35 2.15
CA GLN A 52 18.01 31.41 0.73
C GLN A 52 17.75 32.79 0.14
N VAL A 53 16.62 33.42 0.45
CA VAL A 53 16.30 34.79 0.05
C VAL A 53 17.33 35.76 0.59
N ASP A 54 17.68 35.68 1.87
CA ASP A 54 18.71 36.54 2.51
C ASP A 54 20.08 36.36 1.87
N GLN A 55 20.46 35.14 1.51
CA GLN A 55 21.73 34.84 0.84
C GLN A 55 21.75 35.48 -0.56
N MET A 56 20.66 35.39 -1.33
CA MET A 56 20.57 35.99 -2.66
C MET A 56 20.51 37.51 -2.62
N LEU A 57 19.88 38.10 -1.61
CA LEU A 57 19.88 39.53 -1.37
C LEU A 57 21.30 40.05 -1.06
N ARG A 58 22.10 39.30 -0.28
CA ARG A 58 23.49 39.62 0.00
C ARG A 58 24.42 39.47 -1.21
N ALA A 59 24.01 38.62 -2.18
CA ALA A 59 24.72 38.37 -3.42
C ALA A 59 24.31 39.35 -4.56
N ASP A 60 23.56 40.39 -4.25
CA ASP A 60 23.09 41.43 -5.19
C ASP A 60 22.29 40.84 -6.39
N THR A 61 21.52 39.76 -6.12
CA THR A 61 20.78 39.02 -7.13
C THR A 61 19.48 39.79 -7.52
N THR A 62 19.14 39.80 -8.80
CA THR A 62 17.93 40.51 -9.29
C THR A 62 16.62 40.00 -8.65
N LEU A 63 15.67 40.91 -8.42
CA LEU A 63 14.35 40.59 -7.85
C LEU A 63 13.62 39.50 -8.65
N GLY A 64 13.80 39.45 -9.96
CA GLY A 64 13.21 38.42 -10.81
C GLY A 64 13.80 37.01 -10.53
N ALA A 65 15.10 36.91 -10.25
CA ALA A 65 15.75 35.68 -9.85
C ALA A 65 15.30 35.24 -8.44
N ILE A 66 15.13 36.19 -7.53
CA ILE A 66 14.61 35.94 -6.18
C ILE A 66 13.15 35.42 -6.25
N ALA A 67 12.31 36.02 -7.11
CA ALA A 67 10.93 35.59 -7.30
C ALA A 67 10.79 34.21 -7.96
N SER A 68 11.81 33.74 -8.67
CA SER A 68 11.89 32.42 -9.31
C SER A 68 12.58 31.36 -8.46
N ILE A 69 12.90 31.64 -7.20
CA ILE A 69 13.52 30.69 -6.27
C ILE A 69 12.62 29.46 -6.18
N ARG A 70 13.15 28.34 -6.64
CA ARG A 70 12.68 27.03 -6.19
C ARG A 70 13.48 26.73 -4.94
N PRO A 71 12.83 26.42 -3.82
CA PRO A 71 13.56 26.04 -2.61
C PRO A 71 14.51 24.91 -2.94
N ASP A 72 15.82 25.23 -3.05
CA ASP A 72 16.84 24.19 -3.13
C ASP A 72 17.01 23.67 -1.71
N TYR A 73 16.25 22.64 -1.40
CA TYR A 73 16.42 21.93 -0.16
C TYR A 73 17.72 21.13 -0.28
N ASP A 74 18.85 21.77 0.04
CA ASP A 74 20.14 21.09 0.09
C ASP A 74 20.11 20.05 1.24
N LEU A 75 19.51 18.91 0.93
CA LEU A 75 19.56 17.73 1.77
C LEU A 75 20.96 17.09 1.75
N ARG A 76 21.89 17.59 0.93
CA ARG A 76 23.26 17.08 0.83
C ARG A 76 24.13 17.48 2.02
N ALA A 77 23.79 18.56 2.71
CA ALA A 77 24.60 19.04 3.85
C ALA A 77 24.52 18.17 5.10
N ARG A 78 23.71 17.11 5.12
CA ARG A 78 23.66 16.09 6.17
C ARG A 78 23.87 14.66 5.69
N ASP A 79 24.13 14.45 4.41
CA ASP A 79 24.23 13.13 3.80
C ASP A 79 25.68 12.69 3.55
N THR A 80 26.56 12.84 4.54
CA THR A 80 27.79 12.05 4.61
C THR A 80 27.54 10.63 5.16
N ALA A 81 26.30 10.27 5.39
CA ALA A 81 25.86 8.90 5.61
C ALA A 81 24.55 8.69 4.82
N LYS A 82 24.69 8.26 3.57
CA LYS A 82 23.61 7.75 2.75
C LYS A 82 23.12 6.42 3.30
N ARG A 83 22.59 6.43 4.52
CA ARG A 83 21.67 5.41 5.00
C ARG A 83 20.32 5.81 4.44
N GLU A 84 19.85 5.09 3.44
CA GLU A 84 18.44 5.15 3.03
C GLU A 84 17.61 5.06 4.30
N ARG A 85 16.87 6.15 4.61
CA ARG A 85 16.01 6.15 5.78
C ARG A 85 15.00 5.02 5.59
N PRO A 86 14.84 4.11 6.56
CA PRO A 86 13.84 3.06 6.46
C PRO A 86 12.49 3.70 6.20
N LEU A 87 11.75 3.18 5.21
CA LEU A 87 10.39 3.64 4.92
C LEU A 87 9.52 3.50 6.16
N GLU A 88 8.75 4.54 6.47
CA GLU A 88 7.77 4.50 7.54
C GLU A 88 6.49 3.80 7.06
N TRP A 89 5.58 3.45 7.98
CA TRP A 89 4.32 2.80 7.65
C TRP A 89 3.47 3.56 6.61
N PRO A 90 3.28 4.89 6.72
CA PRO A 90 2.53 5.65 5.72
C PRO A 90 3.11 5.59 4.31
N ASP A 91 4.43 5.44 4.18
CA ASP A 91 5.09 5.32 2.88
C ASP A 91 4.76 3.95 2.24
N LEU A 92 4.70 2.88 3.04
CA LEU A 92 4.30 1.54 2.57
C LEU A 92 2.81 1.51 2.19
N GLU A 93 1.96 2.12 3.01
CA GLU A 93 0.52 2.26 2.75
C GLU A 93 0.28 3.06 1.46
N GLY A 94 1.01 4.16 1.25
CA GLY A 94 0.96 4.94 0.02
C GLY A 94 1.39 4.16 -1.22
N ARG A 95 2.44 3.34 -1.12
CA ARG A 95 2.86 2.45 -2.21
C ARG A 95 1.81 1.39 -2.51
N ALA A 96 1.23 0.78 -1.49
CA ALA A 96 0.18 -0.21 -1.65
C ALA A 96 -1.06 0.36 -2.35
N ARG A 97 -1.52 1.54 -1.94
CA ARG A 97 -2.65 2.22 -2.56
C ARG A 97 -2.48 2.36 -4.08
N VAL A 98 -1.29 2.80 -4.50
CA VAL A 98 -0.97 2.94 -5.92
C VAL A 98 -1.00 1.58 -6.62
N LEU A 99 -0.33 0.57 -6.05
CA LEU A 99 -0.23 -0.76 -6.66
C LEU A 99 -1.56 -1.50 -6.72
N LEU A 100 -2.38 -1.41 -5.67
CA LEU A 100 -3.70 -2.05 -5.64
C LEU A 100 -4.73 -1.29 -6.49
N GLY A 101 -4.54 0.02 -6.68
CA GLY A 101 -5.41 0.84 -7.52
C GLY A 101 -5.11 0.78 -9.02
N ASP A 102 -3.88 0.40 -9.41
CA ASP A 102 -3.49 0.30 -10.82
C ASP A 102 -2.50 -0.84 -11.06
N THR A 103 -3.01 -1.92 -11.61
CA THR A 103 -2.24 -3.13 -11.97
C THR A 103 -1.41 -2.97 -13.26
N GLN A 104 -1.54 -1.85 -13.98
CA GLN A 104 -0.78 -1.57 -15.21
C GLN A 104 0.48 -0.73 -14.96
N ALA A 105 0.77 -0.38 -13.71
CA ALA A 105 1.95 0.40 -13.35
C ALA A 105 3.24 -0.31 -13.81
N THR A 106 4.19 0.46 -14.30
CA THR A 106 5.49 -0.06 -14.73
C THR A 106 6.16 -0.88 -13.63
N ARG A 107 6.65 -2.09 -13.97
CA ARG A 107 7.28 -3.04 -13.04
C ARG A 107 6.36 -3.38 -11.85
N TRP A 108 5.07 -3.52 -12.10
CA TRP A 108 4.06 -3.67 -11.06
C TRP A 108 4.34 -4.88 -10.15
N GLU A 109 4.61 -6.06 -10.73
CA GLU A 109 4.88 -7.30 -9.96
C GLU A 109 6.13 -7.18 -9.10
N GLU A 110 7.23 -6.64 -9.64
CA GLU A 110 8.45 -6.41 -8.88
C GLU A 110 8.22 -5.45 -7.69
N ARG A 111 7.47 -4.37 -7.93
CA ARG A 111 7.14 -3.39 -6.87
C ARG A 111 6.21 -3.98 -5.82
N LEU A 112 5.31 -4.88 -6.20
CA LEU A 112 4.47 -5.64 -5.26
C LEU A 112 5.32 -6.54 -4.39
N ASP A 113 6.30 -7.25 -4.97
CA ASP A 113 7.23 -8.10 -4.23
C ASP A 113 8.10 -7.28 -3.26
N GLU A 114 8.68 -6.18 -3.71
CA GLU A 114 9.46 -5.28 -2.86
C GLU A 114 8.64 -4.80 -1.65
N LEU A 115 7.37 -4.44 -1.88
CA LEU A 115 6.47 -4.02 -0.81
C LEU A 115 6.16 -5.18 0.15
N ALA A 116 5.86 -6.37 -0.38
CA ALA A 116 5.57 -7.56 0.40
C ALA A 116 6.77 -7.95 1.29
N ASP A 117 7.99 -7.95 0.73
CA ASP A 117 9.22 -8.26 1.46
C ASP A 117 9.47 -7.26 2.60
N MET A 118 9.22 -5.97 2.38
CA MET A 118 9.33 -4.95 3.43
C MET A 118 8.31 -5.14 4.55
N LEU A 119 7.09 -5.54 4.24
CA LEU A 119 6.04 -5.82 5.22
C LEU A 119 6.35 -7.09 6.02
N LEU A 120 6.77 -8.16 5.33
CA LEU A 120 7.17 -9.42 5.97
C LEU A 120 8.37 -9.24 6.89
N ALA A 121 9.36 -8.44 6.50
CA ALA A 121 10.51 -8.13 7.36
C ALA A 121 10.10 -7.39 8.65
N ARG A 122 9.04 -6.59 8.63
CA ARG A 122 8.47 -5.97 9.83
C ARG A 122 7.69 -6.96 10.67
N LEU A 123 6.89 -7.80 10.02
CA LEU A 123 6.14 -8.85 10.68
C LEU A 123 7.08 -9.82 11.41
N ASP A 124 8.16 -10.25 10.78
CA ASP A 124 9.15 -11.15 11.36
C ASP A 124 9.85 -10.55 12.60
N LYS A 125 10.03 -9.22 12.64
CA LYS A 125 10.65 -8.51 13.77
C LYS A 125 9.71 -8.24 14.93
N GLN A 126 8.46 -7.88 14.64
CA GLN A 126 7.48 -7.37 15.62
C GLN A 126 6.06 -7.78 15.23
N ALA A 127 5.78 -9.10 15.20
CA ALA A 127 4.51 -9.64 14.74
C ALA A 127 3.31 -9.03 15.49
N ASP A 128 3.33 -9.04 16.80
CA ASP A 128 2.22 -8.58 17.64
C ASP A 128 1.91 -7.09 17.41
N PHE A 129 2.95 -6.25 17.40
CA PHE A 129 2.79 -4.82 17.12
C PHE A 129 2.25 -4.56 15.71
N THR A 130 2.78 -5.28 14.72
CA THR A 130 2.39 -5.12 13.33
C THR A 130 0.95 -5.55 13.09
N LEU A 131 0.52 -6.68 13.65
CA LEU A 131 -0.86 -7.14 13.60
C LEU A 131 -1.82 -6.18 14.30
N LEU A 132 -1.50 -5.79 15.55
CA LEU A 132 -2.33 -4.86 16.32
C LEU A 132 -2.53 -3.54 15.58
N ARG A 133 -1.47 -3.03 14.94
CA ARG A 133 -1.55 -1.84 14.11
C ARG A 133 -2.61 -1.99 13.03
N TYR A 134 -2.58 -3.07 12.23
CA TYR A 134 -3.48 -3.20 11.09
C TYR A 134 -4.90 -3.64 11.48
N ILE A 135 -5.08 -4.34 12.59
CA ILE A 135 -6.40 -4.52 13.21
C ILE A 135 -7.01 -3.15 13.58
N HIS A 136 -6.21 -2.28 14.20
CA HIS A 136 -6.67 -0.93 14.54
C HIS A 136 -6.93 -0.07 13.29
N MET A 137 -6.01 -0.07 12.33
CA MET A 137 -6.15 0.74 11.10
C MET A 137 -7.36 0.32 10.27
N ALA A 138 -7.61 -0.97 10.10
CA ALA A 138 -8.78 -1.47 9.37
C ALA A 138 -10.10 -1.03 10.02
N GLY A 139 -10.14 -0.90 11.35
CA GLY A 139 -11.35 -0.44 12.07
C GLY A 139 -11.51 1.09 12.17
N THR A 140 -10.46 1.88 11.94
CA THR A 140 -10.48 3.33 12.22
C THR A 140 -10.19 4.21 11.01
N HIS A 141 -9.42 3.75 10.02
CA HIS A 141 -9.03 4.51 8.84
C HIS A 141 -9.73 3.97 7.59
N LEU A 142 -11.03 4.18 7.53
CA LEU A 142 -11.92 3.60 6.52
C LEU A 142 -11.69 4.12 5.10
N GLU A 143 -11.00 5.25 4.93
CA GLU A 143 -10.69 5.79 3.59
C GLU A 143 -9.75 4.90 2.79
N ASP A 144 -8.84 4.22 3.47
CA ASP A 144 -7.84 3.31 2.90
C ASP A 144 -8.06 1.86 3.34
N TYR A 145 -9.31 1.52 3.67
CA TYR A 145 -9.68 0.20 4.19
C TYR A 145 -9.14 -0.94 3.34
N SER A 146 -9.26 -0.87 2.01
CA SER A 146 -8.78 -1.92 1.11
C SER A 146 -7.28 -2.21 1.26
N THR A 147 -6.48 -1.18 1.51
CA THR A 147 -5.03 -1.30 1.74
C THR A 147 -4.74 -1.96 3.09
N HIS A 148 -5.39 -1.49 4.16
CA HIS A 148 -5.19 -2.02 5.51
C HIS A 148 -5.67 -3.46 5.63
N HIS A 149 -6.81 -3.77 5.00
CA HIS A 149 -7.37 -5.11 4.91
C HIS A 149 -6.42 -6.06 4.15
N ALA A 150 -5.91 -5.66 2.98
CA ALA A 150 -4.97 -6.46 2.21
C ALA A 150 -3.69 -6.77 3.01
N PHE A 151 -3.16 -5.79 3.76
CA PHE A 151 -2.01 -5.99 4.62
C PHE A 151 -2.30 -6.96 5.77
N LEU A 152 -3.44 -6.79 6.43
CA LEU A 152 -3.83 -7.67 7.54
C LEU A 152 -4.02 -9.11 7.06
N VAL A 153 -4.74 -9.32 5.95
CA VAL A 153 -4.94 -10.66 5.37
C VAL A 153 -3.60 -11.30 4.98
N MET A 154 -2.73 -10.53 4.33
CA MET A 154 -1.39 -11.01 3.95
C MET A 154 -0.57 -11.45 5.17
N MET A 155 -0.55 -10.66 6.24
CA MET A 155 0.18 -10.96 7.47
C MET A 155 -0.36 -12.22 8.16
N LEU A 156 -1.68 -12.35 8.27
CA LEU A 156 -2.33 -13.54 8.81
C LEU A 156 -1.98 -14.79 7.98
N CYS A 157 -2.00 -14.66 6.67
CA CYS A 157 -1.61 -15.74 5.75
C CYS A 157 -0.12 -16.09 5.90
N ALA A 158 0.76 -15.12 6.02
CA ALA A 158 2.19 -15.35 6.19
C ALA A 158 2.53 -16.12 7.48
N LEU A 159 1.82 -15.81 8.57
CA LEU A 159 2.00 -16.48 9.87
C LEU A 159 1.38 -17.89 9.90
N ALA A 160 0.24 -18.09 9.24
CA ALA A 160 -0.48 -19.36 9.26
C ALA A 160 -0.06 -20.33 8.15
N GLY A 161 0.45 -19.83 7.02
CA GLY A 161 0.84 -20.61 5.85
C GLY A 161 1.77 -21.79 6.17
N PRO A 162 2.84 -21.61 6.97
CA PRO A 162 3.75 -22.69 7.35
C PRO A 162 3.10 -23.88 8.07
N ARG A 163 1.86 -23.73 8.52
CA ARG A 163 1.07 -24.79 9.18
C ARG A 163 0.14 -25.55 8.24
N LEU A 164 0.09 -25.15 6.95
CA LEU A 164 -0.75 -25.84 5.97
C LEU A 164 -0.16 -27.23 5.65
N PRO A 165 -1.00 -28.25 5.48
CA PRO A 165 -0.55 -29.57 4.98
C PRO A 165 0.17 -29.45 3.63
N GLY A 166 1.38 -30.03 3.55
CA GLY A 166 2.19 -30.00 2.34
C GLY A 166 2.81 -28.63 2.03
N TRP A 167 2.89 -27.75 3.03
CA TRP A 167 3.57 -26.47 2.87
C TRP A 167 5.03 -26.65 2.45
N THR A 168 5.43 -25.82 1.48
CA THR A 168 6.82 -25.65 1.08
C THR A 168 7.17 -24.15 1.03
N PRO A 169 8.43 -23.75 1.21
CA PRO A 169 8.83 -22.34 1.18
C PRO A 169 8.45 -21.60 -0.11
N GLU A 170 8.38 -22.33 -1.23
CA GLU A 170 7.99 -21.79 -2.54
C GLU A 170 6.55 -21.27 -2.56
N TRP A 171 5.69 -21.76 -1.67
CA TRP A 171 4.31 -21.29 -1.56
C TRP A 171 4.19 -19.91 -0.91
N ARG A 172 5.25 -19.46 -0.23
CA ARG A 172 5.22 -18.17 0.48
C ARG A 172 4.92 -17.01 -0.47
N ARG A 173 5.60 -16.96 -1.61
CA ARG A 173 5.45 -15.86 -2.57
C ARG A 173 4.05 -15.83 -3.21
N PRO A 174 3.55 -16.89 -3.84
CA PRO A 174 2.19 -16.88 -4.39
C PRO A 174 1.11 -16.63 -3.32
N LEU A 175 1.26 -17.14 -2.09
CA LEU A 175 0.33 -16.85 -1.00
C LEU A 175 0.32 -15.36 -0.64
N THR A 176 1.48 -14.75 -0.47
CA THR A 176 1.61 -13.33 -0.10
C THR A 176 1.02 -12.44 -1.19
N ARG A 177 1.36 -12.70 -2.45
CA ARG A 177 0.84 -11.99 -3.62
C ARG A 177 -0.68 -12.13 -3.71
N ALA A 178 -1.23 -13.34 -3.59
CA ALA A 178 -2.65 -13.60 -3.65
C ALA A 178 -3.42 -12.89 -2.52
N ALA A 179 -2.92 -12.96 -1.29
CA ALA A 179 -3.55 -12.31 -0.15
C ALA A 179 -3.56 -10.77 -0.27
N MET A 180 -2.52 -10.17 -0.88
CA MET A 180 -2.49 -8.73 -1.13
C MET A 180 -3.42 -8.32 -2.27
N THR A 181 -3.66 -9.18 -3.26
CA THR A 181 -4.30 -8.81 -4.53
C THR A 181 -5.67 -9.44 -4.75
N MET A 182 -6.19 -10.21 -3.80
CA MET A 182 -7.49 -10.90 -3.94
C MET A 182 -8.64 -9.94 -4.28
N ASN A 183 -8.58 -8.70 -3.82
CA ASN A 183 -9.61 -7.67 -3.96
C ASN A 183 -9.27 -6.55 -4.94
N VAL A 184 -8.22 -6.68 -5.79
CA VAL A 184 -7.87 -5.61 -6.76
C VAL A 184 -9.01 -5.29 -7.74
N GLY A 185 -9.92 -6.24 -7.97
CA GLY A 185 -11.13 -6.05 -8.77
C GLY A 185 -12.23 -5.21 -8.12
N MET A 186 -12.08 -4.82 -6.83
CA MET A 186 -13.10 -4.03 -6.12
C MET A 186 -12.52 -3.01 -5.13
N VAL A 187 -11.27 -2.57 -5.27
CA VAL A 187 -10.60 -1.65 -4.32
C VAL A 187 -11.44 -0.41 -4.03
N THR A 188 -11.90 0.29 -5.06
CA THR A 188 -12.72 1.50 -4.90
C THR A 188 -14.05 1.18 -4.22
N LEU A 189 -14.73 0.14 -4.70
CA LEU A 189 -16.01 -0.28 -4.11
C LEU A 189 -15.86 -0.69 -2.64
N GLN A 190 -14.80 -1.40 -2.29
CA GLN A 190 -14.53 -1.83 -0.91
C GLN A 190 -14.36 -0.62 0.03
N ASN A 191 -13.62 0.43 -0.40
CA ASN A 191 -13.46 1.67 0.35
C ASN A 191 -14.76 2.49 0.47
N GLU A 192 -15.66 2.38 -0.49
CA GLU A 192 -16.99 3.00 -0.45
C GLU A 192 -17.92 2.25 0.52
N LEU A 193 -17.97 0.93 0.39
CA LEU A 193 -18.90 0.06 1.14
C LEU A 193 -18.65 0.11 2.64
N VAL A 194 -17.41 0.13 3.09
CA VAL A 194 -17.09 0.16 4.53
C VAL A 194 -17.63 1.42 5.24
N ARG A 195 -17.90 2.49 4.47
CA ARG A 195 -18.48 3.76 4.98
C ARG A 195 -19.99 3.89 4.72
N GLN A 196 -20.56 2.93 3.98
CA GLN A 196 -21.95 2.97 3.57
C GLN A 196 -22.87 2.47 4.69
N ALA A 197 -23.80 3.31 5.13
CA ALA A 197 -24.83 2.91 6.10
C ALA A 197 -26.06 2.25 5.45
N GLN A 198 -26.29 2.47 4.15
CA GLN A 198 -27.44 1.96 3.41
C GLN A 198 -27.22 0.50 2.99
N PRO A 199 -28.30 -0.28 2.87
CA PRO A 199 -28.22 -1.64 2.31
C PRO A 199 -27.59 -1.65 0.92
N LEU A 200 -26.89 -2.75 0.59
CA LEU A 200 -26.27 -2.93 -0.71
C LEU A 200 -27.31 -2.88 -1.84
N SER A 201 -27.03 -2.13 -2.89
CA SER A 201 -27.80 -2.18 -4.15
C SER A 201 -27.60 -3.52 -4.87
N ALA A 202 -28.49 -3.86 -5.82
CA ALA A 202 -28.32 -5.04 -6.65
C ALA A 202 -27.01 -4.99 -7.47
N GLN A 203 -26.65 -3.83 -7.96
CA GLN A 203 -25.39 -3.61 -8.69
C GLN A 203 -24.16 -3.84 -7.80
N GLN A 204 -24.14 -3.32 -6.58
CA GLN A 204 -23.06 -3.54 -5.63
C GLN A 204 -22.92 -5.02 -5.27
N ARG A 205 -24.03 -5.73 -5.05
CA ARG A 205 -23.99 -7.18 -4.82
C ARG A 205 -23.37 -7.94 -5.97
N ALA A 206 -23.79 -7.66 -7.22
CA ALA A 206 -23.21 -8.28 -8.41
C ALA A 206 -21.68 -7.95 -8.56
N GLN A 207 -21.29 -6.75 -8.18
CA GLN A 207 -19.87 -6.37 -8.18
C GLN A 207 -19.07 -7.10 -7.09
N ILE A 208 -19.65 -7.29 -5.91
CA ILE A 208 -19.02 -8.09 -4.84
C ILE A 208 -18.92 -9.56 -5.28
N GLU A 209 -19.99 -10.14 -5.77
CA GLU A 209 -20.00 -11.55 -6.22
C GLU A 209 -18.98 -11.83 -7.32
N GLY A 210 -18.80 -10.89 -8.25
CA GLY A 210 -17.88 -11.06 -9.39
C GLY A 210 -16.44 -10.59 -9.14
N HIS A 211 -16.07 -10.07 -7.94
CA HIS A 211 -14.77 -9.41 -7.79
C HIS A 211 -13.57 -10.36 -7.88
N ALA A 212 -13.69 -11.61 -7.42
CA ALA A 212 -12.61 -12.58 -7.51
C ALA A 212 -12.23 -12.86 -8.98
N GLN A 213 -13.21 -13.06 -9.84
CA GLN A 213 -13.02 -13.23 -11.28
C GLN A 213 -12.40 -11.97 -11.91
N ARG A 214 -12.92 -10.78 -11.58
CA ARG A 214 -12.34 -9.51 -12.08
C ARG A 214 -10.92 -9.29 -11.59
N SER A 215 -10.60 -9.69 -10.36
CA SER A 215 -9.22 -9.62 -9.84
C SER A 215 -8.28 -10.49 -10.67
N VAL A 216 -8.69 -11.73 -11.00
CA VAL A 216 -7.89 -12.61 -11.87
C VAL A 216 -7.72 -12.02 -13.28
N GLU A 217 -8.75 -11.44 -13.87
CA GLU A 217 -8.68 -10.78 -15.18
C GLU A 217 -7.70 -9.60 -15.16
N LEU A 218 -7.76 -8.76 -14.13
CA LEU A 218 -6.81 -7.65 -13.97
C LEU A 218 -5.37 -8.15 -13.80
N LEU A 219 -5.15 -9.16 -12.97
CA LEU A 219 -3.83 -9.72 -12.73
C LEU A 219 -3.25 -10.36 -14.00
N ARG A 220 -4.03 -11.20 -14.70
CA ARG A 220 -3.57 -11.89 -15.90
C ARG A 220 -3.45 -10.96 -17.09
N ASP A 221 -4.50 -10.20 -17.40
CA ASP A 221 -4.63 -9.52 -18.68
C ASP A 221 -4.01 -8.09 -18.66
N LYS A 222 -3.84 -7.52 -17.47
CA LYS A 222 -3.29 -6.16 -17.30
C LYS A 222 -1.91 -6.16 -16.62
N ALA A 223 -1.72 -6.96 -15.57
CA ALA A 223 -0.43 -7.06 -14.90
C ALA A 223 0.50 -8.13 -15.51
N GLY A 224 -0.02 -9.02 -16.37
CA GLY A 224 0.78 -10.07 -17.03
C GLY A 224 1.15 -11.23 -16.10
N VAL A 225 0.38 -11.48 -15.04
CA VAL A 225 0.64 -12.56 -14.07
C VAL A 225 0.38 -13.93 -14.72
N GLU A 226 1.40 -14.79 -14.71
CA GLU A 226 1.35 -16.16 -15.22
C GLU A 226 1.35 -17.23 -14.11
N ASP A 227 1.61 -16.87 -12.85
CA ASP A 227 1.64 -17.79 -11.71
C ASP A 227 0.25 -18.39 -11.44
N ALA A 228 0.09 -19.66 -11.86
CA ALA A 228 -1.18 -20.37 -11.73
C ALA A 228 -1.61 -20.55 -10.27
N MET A 229 -0.67 -20.73 -9.34
CA MET A 229 -1.00 -20.90 -7.91
C MET A 229 -1.54 -19.59 -7.32
N TRP A 230 -0.95 -18.46 -7.68
CA TRP A 230 -1.45 -17.15 -7.30
C TRP A 230 -2.84 -16.87 -7.88
N LEU A 231 -3.03 -17.06 -9.20
CA LEU A 231 -4.32 -16.84 -9.85
C LEU A 231 -5.44 -17.74 -9.30
N GLN A 232 -5.15 -19.04 -9.05
CA GLN A 232 -6.10 -19.96 -8.41
C GLN A 232 -6.46 -19.52 -6.98
N ALA A 233 -5.45 -19.07 -6.20
CA ALA A 233 -5.70 -18.60 -4.85
C ALA A 233 -6.59 -17.36 -4.82
N VAL A 234 -6.41 -16.42 -5.76
CA VAL A 234 -7.30 -15.26 -5.92
C VAL A 234 -8.68 -15.67 -6.40
N LEU A 235 -8.78 -16.57 -7.39
CA LEU A 235 -10.08 -16.98 -7.95
C LEU A 235 -10.98 -17.61 -6.90
N HIS A 236 -10.43 -18.48 -6.06
CA HIS A 236 -11.18 -19.36 -5.16
C HIS A 236 -11.23 -18.89 -3.70
N HIS A 237 -10.84 -17.66 -3.38
CA HIS A 237 -10.77 -17.22 -1.98
C HIS A 237 -12.14 -17.09 -1.29
N HIS A 238 -13.25 -17.14 -2.05
CA HIS A 238 -14.61 -17.20 -1.49
C HIS A 238 -15.31 -18.55 -1.66
N ASP A 239 -14.98 -19.28 -2.72
CA ASP A 239 -15.68 -20.49 -3.14
C ASP A 239 -14.77 -21.74 -3.19
N ALA A 240 -13.69 -21.73 -2.41
CA ALA A 240 -12.75 -22.84 -2.39
C ALA A 240 -13.48 -24.19 -2.11
N PRO A 241 -13.27 -25.23 -2.94
CA PRO A 241 -13.93 -26.53 -2.82
C PRO A 241 -13.84 -27.12 -1.42
N ALA A 242 -14.90 -27.79 -0.97
CA ALA A 242 -14.92 -28.52 0.29
C ALA A 242 -13.98 -29.75 0.25
N GLY A 243 -13.66 -30.30 1.41
CA GLY A 243 -12.86 -31.50 1.56
C GLY A 243 -11.57 -31.32 2.37
N PRO A 244 -10.83 -32.41 2.59
CA PRO A 244 -9.55 -32.35 3.30
C PRO A 244 -8.53 -31.49 2.55
N LEU A 245 -7.84 -30.61 3.25
CA LEU A 245 -6.83 -29.71 2.63
C LEU A 245 -5.76 -30.49 1.86
N ALA A 246 -5.34 -31.65 2.37
CA ALA A 246 -4.30 -32.48 1.77
C ALA A 246 -4.66 -33.03 0.38
N THR A 247 -5.96 -33.08 0.01
CA THR A 247 -6.41 -33.59 -1.29
C THR A 247 -6.66 -32.49 -2.32
N LEU A 248 -6.57 -31.21 -1.93
CA LEU A 248 -6.80 -30.08 -2.82
C LEU A 248 -5.51 -29.68 -3.54
N GLU A 249 -5.65 -29.09 -4.72
CA GLU A 249 -4.55 -28.46 -5.44
C GLU A 249 -3.90 -27.35 -4.60
N PRO A 250 -2.60 -27.11 -4.74
CA PRO A 250 -1.88 -26.11 -3.94
C PRO A 250 -2.53 -24.72 -3.92
N GLY A 251 -2.89 -24.16 -5.06
CA GLY A 251 -3.54 -22.85 -5.16
C GLY A 251 -4.89 -22.78 -4.42
N VAL A 252 -5.65 -23.88 -4.43
CA VAL A 252 -6.94 -23.99 -3.70
C VAL A 252 -6.71 -24.11 -2.19
N ARG A 253 -5.61 -24.73 -1.74
CA ARG A 253 -5.24 -24.73 -0.31
C ARG A 253 -4.92 -23.32 0.17
N LEU A 254 -4.17 -22.55 -0.66
CA LEU A 254 -3.90 -21.13 -0.38
C LEU A 254 -5.20 -20.32 -0.34
N ALA A 255 -6.11 -20.54 -1.29
CA ALA A 255 -7.43 -19.89 -1.31
C ALA A 255 -8.22 -20.11 -0.02
N ARG A 256 -8.23 -21.34 0.52
CA ARG A 256 -8.92 -21.64 1.79
C ARG A 256 -8.28 -20.97 3.01
N LEU A 257 -6.97 -20.78 3.01
CA LEU A 257 -6.30 -20.00 4.04
C LEU A 257 -6.69 -18.52 3.92
N ILE A 258 -6.60 -17.97 2.71
CA ILE A 258 -7.00 -16.58 2.44
C ILE A 258 -8.45 -16.34 2.84
N GLN A 259 -9.38 -17.22 2.48
CA GLN A 259 -10.80 -17.14 2.87
C GLN A 259 -11.01 -17.00 4.39
N ARG A 260 -10.21 -17.73 5.18
CA ARG A 260 -10.32 -17.66 6.64
C ARG A 260 -9.69 -16.37 7.19
N ALA A 261 -8.54 -15.98 6.66
CA ALA A 261 -7.88 -14.74 7.02
C ALA A 261 -8.74 -13.53 6.66
N ASP A 262 -9.35 -13.53 5.48
CA ASP A 262 -10.26 -12.50 4.99
C ASP A 262 -11.47 -12.32 5.91
N ARG A 263 -12.14 -13.41 6.27
CA ARG A 263 -13.27 -13.38 7.23
C ARG A 263 -12.89 -12.93 8.63
N TYR A 264 -11.66 -13.16 9.04
CA TYR A 264 -11.16 -12.71 10.35
C TYR A 264 -10.82 -11.22 10.31
N ALA A 265 -10.36 -10.72 9.17
CA ALA A 265 -9.92 -9.34 8.97
C ALA A 265 -11.08 -8.37 8.64
N ALA A 266 -12.23 -8.89 8.19
CA ALA A 266 -13.44 -8.12 7.90
C ALA A 266 -14.26 -7.86 9.16
#